data_24d9a60717d6ce6a03a7018267cccfc3
#
_entry.id   24d9a60717d6ce6a03a7018267cccfc3
#
_cell.length_a   1.000
_cell.length_b   1.000
_cell.length_c   1.000
_cell.angle_alpha   90.00
_cell.angle_beta   90.00
_cell.angle_gamma   90.00
#
_symmetry.space_group_name_H-M   'P 1'
#
loop_
_entity.id
_entity.type
_entity.pdbx_description
1 polymer ?
#
loop_
_entity_poly.entity_id
_entity_poly.type
_entity_poly.pdbx_seq_one_letter_code
_entity_poly.pdbx_strand_id
1 'polypeptide(L)'
;MTHSTNYSDNWKFTDWTELQKVTFRLQRRIFKAVKTGDKAKAKRLQKLVLSSYAARMLAIRQVTQLNAGKKTAGIDGKKSLTFEERFQLEKVLKEKYKDWKHQGLREIPIPKKDGTTRLLKVPTIADRAWQCLLKYALEPAHEATFDARSYGFRPGRGTHDAQKFLFNNLRSQSNGVNKRVIELDIEKCFDRISHQAILERVIAPEFIIGGLRRCLKSGVNPQFPEQGTPQGGVGALRSVLW
;
A
#
# COMPACT_ATOMS: atom_id res chain seq x y z
N MET A 1 -37.36 14.86 -17.70
CA MET A 1 -36.02 15.48 -17.88
C MET A 1 -35.02 14.65 -17.11
N THR A 2 -34.26 13.78 -17.79
CA THR A 2 -33.20 12.96 -17.17
C THR A 2 -32.04 13.91 -16.87
N HIS A 3 -31.82 14.22 -15.60
CA HIS A 3 -30.60 14.90 -15.17
C HIS A 3 -29.40 14.04 -15.54
N SER A 4 -28.76 14.34 -16.64
CA SER A 4 -27.46 13.77 -17.00
C SER A 4 -26.49 14.09 -15.85
N THR A 5 -26.14 13.08 -15.07
CA THR A 5 -25.21 13.24 -13.98
C THR A 5 -23.84 13.60 -14.57
N ASN A 6 -23.42 14.85 -14.40
CA ASN A 6 -22.12 15.29 -14.93
C ASN A 6 -20.99 14.74 -14.05
N TYR A 7 -20.59 13.51 -14.30
CA TYR A 7 -19.52 12.82 -13.55
C TYR A 7 -18.19 13.59 -13.58
N SER A 8 -17.90 14.30 -14.67
CA SER A 8 -16.68 15.11 -14.77
C SER A 8 -16.66 16.21 -13.73
N ASP A 9 -17.75 16.97 -13.62
CA ASP A 9 -17.82 18.10 -12.71
C ASP A 9 -17.89 17.60 -11.25
N ASN A 10 -18.66 16.56 -10.99
CA ASN A 10 -18.71 15.95 -9.67
C ASN A 10 -17.33 15.50 -9.18
N TRP A 11 -16.50 14.94 -10.08
CA TRP A 11 -15.13 14.55 -9.73
C TRP A 11 -14.20 15.74 -9.52
N LYS A 12 -14.28 16.75 -10.39
CA LYS A 12 -13.43 17.96 -10.33
C LYS A 12 -13.74 18.81 -9.11
N PHE A 13 -15.02 18.99 -8.78
CA PHE A 13 -15.47 19.78 -7.63
C PHE A 13 -15.54 19.01 -6.31
N THR A 14 -15.11 17.75 -6.29
CA THR A 14 -14.98 17.00 -5.03
C THR A 14 -13.99 17.71 -4.10
N ASP A 15 -14.40 17.97 -2.87
CA ASP A 15 -13.50 18.52 -1.84
C ASP A 15 -12.53 17.43 -1.33
N TRP A 16 -11.45 17.28 -2.07
CA TRP A 16 -10.40 16.32 -1.75
C TRP A 16 -9.72 16.59 -0.41
N THR A 17 -9.67 17.85 -0.01
CA THR A 17 -9.07 18.25 1.28
C THR A 17 -9.89 17.74 2.44
N GLU A 18 -11.22 17.87 2.38
CA GLU A 18 -12.09 17.34 3.42
C GLU A 18 -12.04 15.81 3.46
N LEU A 19 -12.03 15.13 2.29
CA LEU A 19 -11.88 13.67 2.25
C LEU A 19 -10.55 13.21 2.89
N GLN A 20 -9.47 13.95 2.67
CA GLN A 20 -8.18 13.69 3.32
C GLN A 20 -8.26 13.87 4.84
N LYS A 21 -8.88 14.96 5.32
CA LYS A 21 -9.06 15.20 6.76
C LYS A 21 -9.87 14.10 7.43
N VAL A 22 -10.97 13.66 6.81
CA VAL A 22 -11.80 12.57 7.33
C VAL A 22 -11.00 11.28 7.45
N THR A 23 -10.28 10.90 6.39
CA THR A 23 -9.46 9.68 6.37
C THR A 23 -8.33 9.78 7.41
N PHE A 24 -7.63 10.90 7.47
CA PHE A 24 -6.52 11.12 8.39
C PHE A 24 -6.96 11.10 9.86
N ARG A 25 -8.15 11.64 10.19
CA ARG A 25 -8.71 11.52 11.56
C ARG A 25 -8.88 10.06 11.98
N LEU A 26 -9.36 9.19 11.10
CA LEU A 26 -9.47 7.76 11.38
C LEU A 26 -8.09 7.09 11.52
N GLN A 27 -7.15 7.42 10.65
CA GLN A 27 -5.78 6.91 10.69
C GLN A 27 -5.07 7.28 12.00
N ARG A 28 -5.17 8.53 12.46
CA ARG A 28 -4.63 8.95 13.76
C ARG A 28 -5.23 8.16 14.93
N ARG A 29 -6.52 7.86 14.88
CA ARG A 29 -7.19 7.05 15.90
C ARG A 29 -6.72 5.61 15.91
N ILE A 30 -6.46 5.01 14.73
CA ILE A 30 -5.87 3.67 14.61
C ILE A 30 -4.47 3.67 15.23
N PHE A 31 -3.61 4.60 14.82
CA PHE A 31 -2.27 4.74 15.37
C PHE A 31 -2.29 4.84 16.91
N LYS A 32 -3.12 5.74 17.46
CA LYS A 32 -3.26 5.93 18.90
C LYS A 32 -3.73 4.66 19.61
N ALA A 33 -4.72 3.95 19.04
CA ALA A 33 -5.23 2.71 19.62
C ALA A 33 -4.16 1.63 19.70
N VAL A 34 -3.32 1.49 18.65
CA VAL A 34 -2.20 0.52 18.68
C VAL A 34 -1.12 0.95 19.67
N LYS A 35 -0.77 2.23 19.74
CA LYS A 35 0.20 2.75 20.73
C LYS A 35 -0.21 2.50 22.17
N THR A 36 -1.52 2.49 22.45
CA THR A 36 -2.06 2.18 23.80
C THR A 36 -2.39 0.70 24.00
N GLY A 37 -2.02 -0.19 23.06
CA GLY A 37 -2.26 -1.64 23.14
C GLY A 37 -3.68 -2.09 22.78
N ASP A 38 -4.61 -1.18 22.46
CA ASP A 38 -6.00 -1.51 22.14
C ASP A 38 -6.16 -1.97 20.67
N LYS A 39 -5.66 -3.19 20.41
CA LYS A 39 -5.76 -3.82 19.08
C LYS A 39 -7.21 -4.05 18.65
N ALA A 40 -8.14 -4.27 19.59
CA ALA A 40 -9.57 -4.47 19.28
C ALA A 40 -10.18 -3.19 18.69
N LYS A 41 -9.93 -2.05 19.33
CA LYS A 41 -10.33 -0.74 18.82
C LYS A 41 -9.68 -0.41 17.48
N ALA A 42 -8.40 -0.69 17.32
CA ALA A 42 -7.70 -0.50 16.05
C ALA A 42 -8.40 -1.27 14.91
N LYS A 43 -8.71 -2.56 15.11
CA LYS A 43 -9.45 -3.39 14.14
C LYS A 43 -10.85 -2.84 13.81
N ARG A 44 -11.57 -2.29 14.79
CA ARG A 44 -12.87 -1.63 14.54
C ARG A 44 -12.70 -0.37 13.69
N LEU A 45 -11.71 0.46 13.99
CA LEU A 45 -11.42 1.68 13.21
C LEU A 45 -10.94 1.38 11.78
N GLN A 46 -10.18 0.31 11.58
CA GLN A 46 -9.79 -0.16 10.24
C GLN A 46 -11.03 -0.52 9.40
N LYS A 47 -12.04 -1.18 9.99
CA LYS A 47 -13.32 -1.43 9.31
C LYS A 47 -14.01 -0.13 8.88
N LEU A 48 -13.96 0.92 9.72
CA LEU A 48 -14.53 2.23 9.39
C LEU A 48 -13.76 2.91 8.23
N VAL A 49 -12.43 2.80 8.18
CA VAL A 49 -11.66 3.31 7.03
C VAL A 49 -12.10 2.64 5.74
N LEU A 50 -12.22 1.30 5.73
CA LEU A 50 -12.58 0.54 4.52
C LEU A 50 -14.02 0.82 4.06
N SER A 51 -14.95 1.07 4.99
CA SER A 51 -16.33 1.46 4.68
C SER A 51 -16.49 2.95 4.38
N SER A 52 -15.45 3.77 4.57
CA SER A 52 -15.51 5.21 4.35
C SER A 52 -15.53 5.56 2.86
N TYR A 53 -16.52 6.36 2.44
CA TYR A 53 -16.55 6.96 1.11
C TYR A 53 -15.27 7.76 0.83
N ALA A 54 -14.83 8.56 1.80
CA ALA A 54 -13.63 9.38 1.68
C ALA A 54 -12.39 8.54 1.35
N ALA A 55 -12.17 7.45 2.07
CA ALA A 55 -11.01 6.59 1.84
C ALA A 55 -11.07 5.87 0.48
N ARG A 56 -12.26 5.43 0.03
CA ARG A 56 -12.42 4.80 -1.30
C ARG A 56 -12.14 5.79 -2.42
N MET A 57 -12.69 7.00 -2.35
CA MET A 57 -12.45 8.05 -3.34
C MET A 57 -10.97 8.44 -3.41
N LEU A 58 -10.30 8.61 -2.26
CA LEU A 58 -8.87 8.89 -2.21
C LEU A 58 -8.04 7.74 -2.80
N ALA A 59 -8.40 6.49 -2.54
CA ALA A 59 -7.70 5.33 -3.09
C ALA A 59 -7.81 5.30 -4.64
N ILE A 60 -9.00 5.57 -5.18
CA ILE A 60 -9.21 5.65 -6.62
C ILE A 60 -8.42 6.83 -7.21
N ARG A 61 -8.49 8.02 -6.61
CA ARG A 61 -7.71 9.18 -7.05
C ARG A 61 -6.22 8.89 -7.05
N GLN A 62 -5.70 8.24 -6.00
CA GLN A 62 -4.30 7.90 -5.88
C GLN A 62 -3.82 7.05 -7.06
N VAL A 63 -4.55 6.00 -7.42
CA VAL A 63 -4.12 5.07 -8.47
C VAL A 63 -4.40 5.57 -9.89
N THR A 64 -5.42 6.41 -10.07
CA THR A 64 -5.82 6.90 -11.41
C THR A 64 -5.19 8.24 -11.79
N GLN A 65 -4.76 9.06 -10.82
CA GLN A 65 -4.27 10.41 -11.08
C GLN A 65 -2.88 10.70 -10.51
N LEU A 66 -2.58 10.26 -9.29
CA LEU A 66 -1.40 10.71 -8.56
C LEU A 66 -0.20 9.77 -8.72
N ASN A 67 -0.41 8.46 -8.81
CA ASN A 67 0.67 7.50 -8.95
C ASN A 67 1.42 7.63 -10.28
N ALA A 68 2.73 7.48 -10.26
CA ALA A 68 3.56 7.42 -11.47
C ALA A 68 3.12 6.30 -12.43
N GLY A 69 2.72 5.13 -11.89
CA GLY A 69 2.23 3.98 -12.65
C GLY A 69 0.78 4.08 -13.16
N LYS A 70 0.15 5.26 -13.09
CA LYS A 70 -1.27 5.44 -13.49
C LYS A 70 -1.58 5.07 -14.94
N LYS A 71 -0.59 5.15 -15.84
CA LYS A 71 -0.72 4.83 -17.27
C LYS A 71 -0.37 3.38 -17.62
N THR A 72 0.02 2.56 -16.62
CA THR A 72 0.41 1.17 -16.86
C THR A 72 -0.82 0.27 -16.71
N ALA A 73 -1.20 -0.41 -17.81
CA ALA A 73 -2.31 -1.34 -17.82
C ALA A 73 -2.01 -2.62 -17.04
N GLY A 74 -3.01 -3.16 -16.36
CA GLY A 74 -3.00 -4.54 -15.87
C GLY A 74 -3.30 -5.55 -16.97
N ILE A 75 -3.69 -6.77 -16.58
CA ILE A 75 -4.05 -7.84 -17.52
C ILE A 75 -5.32 -7.50 -18.32
N ASP A 76 -6.18 -6.65 -17.78
CA ASP A 76 -7.40 -6.13 -18.41
C ASP A 76 -7.14 -5.13 -19.55
N GLY A 77 -5.90 -4.76 -19.82
CA GLY A 77 -5.50 -3.78 -20.81
C GLY A 77 -5.87 -2.34 -20.52
N LYS A 78 -6.61 -2.05 -19.43
CA LYS A 78 -7.05 -0.70 -19.07
C LYS A 78 -5.89 0.16 -18.53
N LYS A 79 -5.61 1.27 -19.22
CA LYS A 79 -4.56 2.25 -18.84
C LYS A 79 -5.11 3.42 -18.01
N SER A 80 -6.40 3.70 -18.12
CA SER A 80 -7.08 4.81 -17.42
C SER A 80 -8.55 4.47 -17.20
N LEU A 81 -9.21 5.22 -16.33
CA LEU A 81 -10.65 5.16 -16.11
C LEU A 81 -11.27 6.54 -16.44
N THR A 82 -12.42 6.53 -17.11
CA THR A 82 -13.27 7.70 -17.23
C THR A 82 -13.78 8.16 -15.86
N PHE A 83 -14.34 9.36 -15.75
CA PHE A 83 -14.91 9.83 -14.50
C PHE A 83 -16.07 8.95 -14.02
N GLU A 84 -16.91 8.50 -14.94
CA GLU A 84 -17.98 7.55 -14.63
C GLU A 84 -17.44 6.23 -14.10
N GLU A 85 -16.47 5.61 -14.78
CA GLU A 85 -15.86 4.37 -14.33
C GLU A 85 -15.22 4.49 -12.94
N ARG A 86 -14.71 5.68 -12.56
CA ARG A 86 -14.19 5.92 -11.20
C ARG A 86 -15.29 5.85 -10.14
N PHE A 87 -16.46 6.44 -10.41
CA PHE A 87 -17.61 6.34 -9.50
C PHE A 87 -18.20 4.92 -9.47
N GLN A 88 -18.19 4.22 -10.60
CA GLN A 88 -18.57 2.80 -10.65
C GLN A 88 -17.60 1.96 -9.80
N LEU A 89 -16.30 2.19 -9.90
CA LEU A 89 -15.30 1.51 -9.08
C LEU A 89 -15.48 1.82 -7.58
N GLU A 90 -15.90 3.04 -7.21
CA GLU A 90 -16.23 3.38 -5.83
C GLU A 90 -17.37 2.50 -5.30
N LYS A 91 -18.45 2.32 -6.10
CA LYS A 91 -19.56 1.43 -5.73
C LYS A 91 -19.10 -0.03 -5.59
N VAL A 92 -18.31 -0.51 -6.53
CA VAL A 92 -17.74 -1.87 -6.47
C VAL A 92 -16.88 -2.06 -5.21
N LEU A 93 -16.03 -1.09 -4.88
CA LEU A 93 -15.25 -1.14 -3.64
C LEU A 93 -16.14 -1.14 -2.40
N LYS A 94 -17.20 -0.32 -2.38
CA LYS A 94 -18.16 -0.27 -1.28
C LYS A 94 -18.79 -1.64 -1.02
N GLU A 95 -19.18 -2.34 -2.07
CA GLU A 95 -19.89 -3.61 -1.99
C GLU A 95 -18.96 -4.80 -1.72
N LYS A 96 -17.79 -4.82 -2.38
CA LYS A 96 -16.94 -6.01 -2.49
C LYS A 96 -15.62 -5.95 -1.70
N TYR A 97 -15.34 -4.89 -0.95
CA TYR A 97 -14.02 -4.77 -0.28
C TYR A 97 -13.68 -5.92 0.67
N LYS A 98 -14.69 -6.59 1.25
CA LYS A 98 -14.49 -7.73 2.16
C LYS A 98 -14.11 -9.01 1.42
N ASP A 99 -14.76 -9.23 0.27
CA ASP A 99 -14.63 -10.46 -0.52
C ASP A 99 -13.99 -10.19 -1.88
N TRP A 100 -13.00 -9.30 -1.89
CA TRP A 100 -12.30 -8.89 -3.10
C TRP A 100 -11.60 -10.08 -3.75
N LYS A 101 -11.89 -10.29 -5.04
CA LYS A 101 -11.22 -11.30 -5.86
C LYS A 101 -10.22 -10.61 -6.77
N HIS A 102 -8.95 -10.87 -6.53
CA HIS A 102 -7.87 -10.35 -7.37
C HIS A 102 -7.89 -10.99 -8.74
N GLN A 103 -7.63 -10.19 -9.76
CA GLN A 103 -7.37 -10.68 -11.11
C GLN A 103 -5.91 -11.11 -11.25
N GLY A 104 -5.60 -11.83 -12.34
CA GLY A 104 -4.24 -12.16 -12.70
C GLY A 104 -3.37 -10.92 -12.87
N LEU A 105 -2.06 -11.07 -12.75
CA LEU A 105 -1.10 -10.00 -12.91
C LEU A 105 -0.55 -9.98 -14.33
N ARG A 106 -0.39 -8.81 -14.91
CA ARG A 106 0.35 -8.64 -16.16
C ARG A 106 1.83 -8.63 -15.87
N GLU A 107 2.58 -9.52 -16.50
CA GLU A 107 4.04 -9.56 -16.40
C GLU A 107 4.67 -8.65 -17.46
N ILE A 108 5.57 -7.78 -17.03
CA ILE A 108 6.34 -6.86 -17.89
C ILE A 108 7.82 -7.10 -17.61
N PRO A 109 8.59 -7.58 -18.59
CA PRO A 109 10.03 -7.74 -18.42
C PRO A 109 10.72 -6.37 -18.41
N ILE A 110 11.58 -6.15 -17.41
CA ILE A 110 12.41 -4.94 -17.29
C ILE A 110 13.86 -5.38 -17.31
N PRO A 111 14.66 -4.94 -18.31
CA PRO A 111 16.08 -5.26 -18.35
C PRO A 111 16.83 -4.57 -17.21
N LYS A 112 17.75 -5.29 -16.57
CA LYS A 112 18.67 -4.76 -15.58
C LYS A 112 20.00 -4.40 -16.22
N LYS A 113 20.82 -3.60 -15.50
CA LYS A 113 22.16 -3.20 -15.94
C LYS A 113 23.12 -4.39 -16.09
N ASP A 114 22.88 -5.47 -15.37
CA ASP A 114 23.69 -6.71 -15.39
C ASP A 114 23.29 -7.68 -16.53
N GLY A 115 22.40 -7.26 -17.46
CA GLY A 115 21.90 -8.07 -18.57
C GLY A 115 20.79 -9.05 -18.17
N THR A 116 20.47 -9.20 -16.90
CA THR A 116 19.36 -10.03 -16.45
C THR A 116 18.02 -9.29 -16.58
N THR A 117 16.92 -10.03 -16.56
CA THR A 117 15.58 -9.47 -16.67
C THR A 117 14.83 -9.62 -15.33
N ARG A 118 14.16 -8.55 -14.92
CA ARG A 118 13.25 -8.55 -13.79
C ARG A 118 11.81 -8.50 -14.29
N LEU A 119 10.95 -9.41 -13.83
CA LEU A 119 9.53 -9.38 -14.13
C LEU A 119 8.78 -8.44 -13.17
N LEU A 120 8.20 -7.38 -13.73
CA LEU A 120 7.27 -6.52 -13.00
C LEU A 120 5.86 -7.07 -13.14
N LYS A 121 5.22 -7.43 -12.04
CA LYS A 121 3.87 -7.99 -11.99
C LYS A 121 2.86 -6.89 -11.69
N VAL A 122 2.09 -6.46 -12.68
CA VAL A 122 1.20 -5.28 -12.62
C VAL A 122 -0.25 -5.71 -12.42
N PRO A 123 -0.89 -5.35 -11.29
CA PRO A 123 -2.32 -5.59 -11.06
C PRO A 123 -3.19 -4.62 -11.88
N THR A 124 -4.46 -4.94 -12.02
CA THR A 124 -5.47 -4.05 -12.62
C THR A 124 -5.62 -2.75 -11.83
N ILE A 125 -6.25 -1.74 -12.43
CA ILE A 125 -6.54 -0.47 -11.72
C ILE A 125 -7.43 -0.73 -10.51
N ALA A 126 -8.41 -1.63 -10.63
CA ALA A 126 -9.33 -1.98 -9.56
C ALA A 126 -8.60 -2.66 -8.39
N ASP A 127 -7.71 -3.62 -8.67
CA ASP A 127 -6.88 -4.27 -7.65
C ASP A 127 -5.96 -3.27 -6.94
N ARG A 128 -5.35 -2.37 -7.71
CA ARG A 128 -4.52 -1.30 -7.13
C ARG A 128 -5.32 -0.35 -6.23
N ALA A 129 -6.58 -0.03 -6.60
CA ALA A 129 -7.45 0.82 -5.78
C ALA A 129 -7.83 0.10 -4.48
N TRP A 130 -8.16 -1.19 -4.54
CA TRP A 130 -8.41 -2.00 -3.36
C TRP A 130 -7.16 -2.09 -2.45
N GLN A 131 -5.99 -2.35 -3.02
CA GLN A 131 -4.72 -2.37 -2.28
C GLN A 131 -4.42 -1.02 -1.61
N CYS A 132 -4.70 0.09 -2.30
CA CYS A 132 -4.51 1.43 -1.77
C CYS A 132 -5.48 1.72 -0.60
N LEU A 133 -6.74 1.28 -0.72
CA LEU A 133 -7.73 1.38 0.35
C LEU A 133 -7.28 0.57 1.58
N LEU A 134 -6.77 -0.64 1.39
CA LEU A 134 -6.18 -1.45 2.47
C LEU A 134 -4.99 -0.76 3.12
N LYS A 135 -4.11 -0.14 2.34
CA LYS A 135 -3.00 0.64 2.87
C LYS A 135 -3.48 1.68 3.88
N TYR A 136 -4.51 2.46 3.54
CA TYR A 136 -5.02 3.49 4.45
C TYR A 136 -5.51 2.92 5.78
N ALA A 137 -5.99 1.68 5.79
CA ALA A 137 -6.42 1.01 7.02
C ALA A 137 -5.27 0.37 7.82
N LEU A 138 -4.26 -0.17 7.15
CA LEU A 138 -3.20 -0.97 7.78
C LEU A 138 -1.99 -0.14 8.19
N GLU A 139 -1.55 0.78 7.34
CA GLU A 139 -0.33 1.58 7.54
C GLU A 139 -0.28 2.28 8.91
N PRO A 140 -1.34 2.91 9.44
CA PRO A 140 -1.28 3.56 10.74
C PRO A 140 -1.04 2.61 11.91
N ALA A 141 -1.52 1.37 11.81
CA ALA A 141 -1.29 0.35 12.83
C ALA A 141 0.17 -0.11 12.86
N HIS A 142 0.75 -0.32 11.68
CA HIS A 142 2.15 -0.71 11.54
C HIS A 142 3.10 0.44 11.87
N GLU A 143 2.79 1.66 11.44
CA GLU A 143 3.57 2.86 11.79
C GLU A 143 3.70 3.02 13.31
N ALA A 144 2.67 2.62 14.07
CA ALA A 144 2.71 2.65 15.53
C ALA A 144 3.68 1.64 16.16
N THR A 145 4.09 0.61 15.44
CA THR A 145 4.97 -0.49 15.92
C THR A 145 6.38 -0.44 15.36
N PHE A 146 6.62 0.34 14.30
CA PHE A 146 7.94 0.43 13.69
C PHE A 146 9.01 1.01 14.61
N ASP A 147 10.24 0.50 14.49
CA ASP A 147 11.40 1.11 15.13
C ASP A 147 11.63 2.54 14.63
N ALA A 148 12.05 3.42 15.53
CA ALA A 148 12.27 4.83 15.22
C ALA A 148 13.35 5.06 14.16
N ARG A 149 14.28 4.12 14.00
CA ARG A 149 15.40 4.16 13.05
C ARG A 149 15.12 3.47 11.72
N SER A 150 13.94 2.88 11.54
CA SER A 150 13.51 2.35 10.24
C SER A 150 13.01 3.51 9.36
N TYR A 151 13.59 3.69 8.18
CA TYR A 151 13.28 4.80 7.25
C TYR A 151 12.59 4.34 5.96
N GLY A 152 12.85 3.11 5.51
CA GLY A 152 12.35 2.61 4.25
C GLY A 152 10.83 2.50 4.19
N PHE A 153 10.23 2.98 3.10
CA PHE A 153 8.80 2.87 2.78
C PHE A 153 7.82 3.43 3.81
N ARG A 154 8.26 4.27 4.73
CA ARG A 154 7.42 4.88 5.77
C ARG A 154 6.94 6.28 5.37
N PRO A 155 5.70 6.67 5.72
CA PRO A 155 5.19 8.02 5.45
C PRO A 155 5.98 9.07 6.24
N GLY A 156 6.31 10.18 5.58
CA GLY A 156 7.05 11.28 6.20
C GLY A 156 8.51 10.99 6.51
N ARG A 157 9.08 9.90 5.99
CA ARG A 157 10.48 9.51 6.12
C ARG A 157 11.13 9.45 4.74
N GLY A 158 12.34 10.00 4.63
CA GLY A 158 13.10 10.02 3.38
C GLY A 158 14.54 9.56 3.54
N THR A 159 15.24 9.43 2.42
CA THR A 159 16.68 9.09 2.38
C THR A 159 17.52 10.14 3.12
N HIS A 160 17.14 11.42 3.06
CA HIS A 160 17.83 12.49 3.79
C HIS A 160 17.74 12.34 5.31
N ASP A 161 16.64 11.80 5.84
CA ASP A 161 16.51 11.52 7.28
C ASP A 161 17.48 10.42 7.71
N ALA A 162 17.61 9.36 6.89
CA ALA A 162 18.57 8.29 7.13
C ALA A 162 20.02 8.82 7.03
N GLN A 163 20.34 9.62 6.02
CA GLN A 163 21.65 10.25 5.86
C GLN A 163 22.01 11.13 7.05
N LYS A 164 21.08 11.98 7.49
CA LYS A 164 21.27 12.84 8.68
C LYS A 164 21.55 12.00 9.93
N PHE A 165 20.82 10.93 10.11
CA PHE A 165 21.03 10.01 11.23
C PHE A 165 22.44 9.37 11.18
N LEU A 166 22.84 8.85 10.01
CA LEU A 166 24.17 8.27 9.80
C LEU A 166 25.28 9.30 10.04
N PHE A 167 25.16 10.49 9.43
CA PHE A 167 26.11 11.57 9.62
C PHE A 167 26.28 11.94 11.10
N ASN A 168 25.18 12.13 11.82
CA ASN A 168 25.24 12.48 13.23
C ASN A 168 25.86 11.40 14.11
N ASN A 169 25.78 10.12 13.71
CA ASN A 169 26.36 9.03 14.47
C ASN A 169 27.83 8.72 14.09
N LEU A 170 28.22 9.03 12.85
CA LEU A 170 29.55 8.66 12.32
C LEU A 170 30.56 9.83 12.29
N ARG A 171 30.13 11.05 12.60
CA ARG A 171 31.05 12.21 12.71
C ARG A 171 31.99 12.07 13.89
N SER A 172 33.16 12.73 13.83
CA SER A 172 34.20 12.67 14.89
C SER A 172 33.70 13.07 16.26
N GLN A 173 32.87 14.13 16.35
CA GLN A 173 32.29 14.59 17.63
C GLN A 173 31.36 13.56 18.30
N SER A 174 30.95 12.52 17.58
CA SER A 174 30.15 11.39 18.11
C SER A 174 30.97 10.12 18.28
N ASN A 175 32.28 10.22 18.37
CA ASN A 175 33.22 9.08 18.35
C ASN A 175 33.01 8.14 17.14
N GLY A 176 32.62 8.70 16.01
CA GLY A 176 32.31 7.94 14.78
C GLY A 176 33.52 7.19 14.24
N VAL A 177 34.73 7.70 14.41
CA VAL A 177 35.99 7.08 14.00
C VAL A 177 36.21 5.70 14.66
N ASN A 178 35.68 5.53 15.89
CA ASN A 178 35.82 4.28 16.64
C ASN A 178 34.67 3.30 16.40
N LYS A 179 33.67 3.66 15.57
CA LYS A 179 32.52 2.81 15.28
C LYS A 179 32.80 1.93 14.06
N ARG A 180 32.35 0.69 14.16
CA ARG A 180 32.34 -0.24 13.02
C ARG A 180 30.97 -0.17 12.34
N VAL A 181 30.95 -0.13 11.03
CA VAL A 181 29.74 -0.21 10.22
C VAL A 181 29.62 -1.63 9.67
N ILE A 182 28.47 -2.24 9.88
CA ILE A 182 28.11 -3.52 9.28
C ILE A 182 26.99 -3.24 8.29
N GLU A 183 27.23 -3.56 7.00
CA GLU A 183 26.23 -3.49 5.95
C GLU A 183 25.64 -4.88 5.72
N LEU A 184 24.31 -4.97 5.81
CA LEU A 184 23.58 -6.22 5.59
C LEU A 184 22.47 -5.99 4.56
N ASP A 185 22.34 -6.91 3.62
CA ASP A 185 21.23 -6.94 2.66
C ASP A 185 20.55 -8.33 2.66
N ILE A 186 19.25 -8.35 2.39
CA ILE A 186 18.48 -9.61 2.35
C ILE A 186 18.34 -10.04 0.89
N GLU A 187 19.02 -11.12 0.54
CA GLU A 187 18.95 -11.67 -0.81
C GLU A 187 17.52 -12.00 -1.22
N LYS A 188 17.07 -11.45 -2.36
CA LYS A 188 15.74 -11.69 -2.94
C LYS A 188 14.58 -11.51 -1.94
N CYS A 189 14.69 -10.56 -1.03
CA CYS A 189 13.73 -10.37 0.06
C CYS A 189 12.27 -10.40 -0.42
N PHE A 190 11.93 -9.65 -1.47
CA PHE A 190 10.57 -9.61 -2.02
C PHE A 190 10.12 -10.91 -2.69
N ASP A 191 11.04 -11.75 -3.11
CA ASP A 191 10.75 -13.02 -3.77
C ASP A 191 10.68 -14.19 -2.78
N ARG A 192 11.25 -14.00 -1.56
CA ARG A 192 11.43 -15.07 -0.56
C ARG A 192 10.70 -14.82 0.76
N ILE A 193 10.07 -13.66 0.96
CA ILE A 193 9.37 -13.38 2.21
C ILE A 193 8.19 -14.33 2.41
N SER A 194 8.11 -14.96 3.58
CA SER A 194 7.04 -15.91 3.93
C SER A 194 5.68 -15.21 4.03
N HIS A 195 4.67 -15.73 3.33
CA HIS A 195 3.29 -15.25 3.44
C HIS A 195 2.75 -15.42 4.86
N GLN A 196 3.06 -16.54 5.51
CA GLN A 196 2.64 -16.79 6.88
C GLN A 196 3.21 -15.75 7.84
N ALA A 197 4.52 -15.47 7.77
CA ALA A 197 5.17 -14.49 8.62
C ALA A 197 4.58 -13.08 8.44
N ILE A 198 4.18 -12.71 7.21
CA ILE A 198 3.46 -11.46 6.94
C ILE A 198 2.10 -11.46 7.64
N LEU A 199 1.28 -12.50 7.39
CA LEU A 199 -0.10 -12.54 7.86
C LEU A 199 -0.21 -12.61 9.40
N GLU A 200 0.73 -13.25 10.08
CA GLU A 200 0.81 -13.30 11.54
C GLU A 200 1.13 -11.95 12.18
N ARG A 201 1.93 -11.12 11.51
CA ARG A 201 2.33 -9.81 12.02
C ARG A 201 1.31 -8.72 11.75
N VAL A 202 0.41 -8.90 10.78
CA VAL A 202 -0.57 -7.88 10.40
C VAL A 202 -1.61 -7.68 11.50
N ILE A 203 -1.72 -6.45 12.00
CA ILE A 203 -2.79 -6.05 12.91
C ILE A 203 -4.00 -5.67 12.05
N ALA A 204 -4.90 -6.63 11.83
CA ALA A 204 -6.07 -6.44 10.97
C ALA A 204 -7.26 -7.33 11.40
N PRO A 205 -8.50 -6.99 10.99
CA PRO A 205 -9.64 -7.89 11.03
C PRO A 205 -9.44 -9.11 10.13
N GLU A 206 -10.06 -10.25 10.45
CA GLU A 206 -9.87 -11.51 9.75
C GLU A 206 -10.17 -11.45 8.24
N PHE A 207 -11.23 -10.75 7.82
CA PHE A 207 -11.55 -10.61 6.40
C PHE A 207 -10.46 -9.85 5.61
N ILE A 208 -9.73 -8.92 6.27
CA ILE A 208 -8.56 -8.26 5.65
C ILE A 208 -7.42 -9.25 5.50
N ILE A 209 -7.15 -10.07 6.51
CA ILE A 209 -6.12 -11.12 6.45
C ILE A 209 -6.43 -12.09 5.30
N GLY A 210 -7.69 -12.52 5.15
CA GLY A 210 -8.14 -13.33 4.02
C GLY A 210 -7.95 -12.64 2.67
N GLY A 211 -8.26 -11.36 2.57
CA GLY A 211 -8.04 -10.55 1.37
C GLY A 211 -6.54 -10.40 1.03
N LEU A 212 -5.70 -10.16 2.04
CA LEU A 212 -4.24 -10.10 1.86
C LEU A 212 -3.68 -11.44 1.39
N ARG A 213 -4.13 -12.56 1.97
CA ARG A 213 -3.71 -13.90 1.55
C ARG A 213 -4.02 -14.13 0.07
N ARG A 214 -5.22 -13.77 -0.40
CA ARG A 214 -5.58 -13.83 -1.83
C ARG A 214 -4.69 -12.93 -2.69
N CYS A 215 -4.41 -11.71 -2.22
CA CYS A 215 -3.51 -10.77 -2.90
C CYS A 215 -2.09 -11.32 -3.02
N LEU A 216 -1.54 -11.86 -1.96
CA LEU A 216 -0.22 -12.48 -1.97
C LEU A 216 -0.17 -13.66 -2.95
N LYS A 217 -1.18 -14.53 -2.91
CA LYS A 217 -1.26 -15.70 -3.81
C LYS A 217 -1.44 -15.34 -5.29
N SER A 218 -2.03 -14.20 -5.62
CA SER A 218 -2.19 -13.78 -7.03
C SER A 218 -0.88 -13.49 -7.76
N GLY A 219 0.20 -13.22 -7.02
CA GLY A 219 1.52 -12.86 -7.58
C GLY A 219 2.61 -13.90 -7.40
N VAL A 220 2.24 -15.10 -7.01
CA VAL A 220 3.17 -16.17 -6.61
C VAL A 220 4.05 -16.64 -7.77
N ASN A 221 5.34 -16.84 -7.47
CA ASN A 221 6.20 -17.68 -8.31
C ASN A 221 5.79 -19.15 -8.09
N PRO A 222 5.49 -19.94 -9.15
CA PRO A 222 5.11 -21.33 -9.00
C PRO A 222 6.13 -22.19 -8.24
N GLN A 223 7.41 -21.83 -8.29
CA GLN A 223 8.48 -22.52 -7.56
C GLN A 223 8.42 -22.29 -6.04
N PHE A 224 7.77 -21.20 -5.59
CA PHE A 224 7.69 -20.83 -4.18
C PHE A 224 6.26 -20.35 -3.83
N PRO A 225 5.29 -21.27 -3.76
CA PRO A 225 3.86 -20.94 -3.69
C PRO A 225 3.40 -20.22 -2.42
N GLU A 226 4.18 -20.28 -1.35
CA GLU A 226 3.87 -19.61 -0.06
C GLU A 226 4.86 -18.48 0.26
N GLN A 227 5.58 -17.98 -0.74
CA GLN A 227 6.60 -16.92 -0.57
C GLN A 227 6.45 -15.83 -1.63
N GLY A 228 7.01 -14.67 -1.30
CA GLY A 228 7.14 -13.55 -2.21
C GLY A 228 5.96 -12.60 -2.27
N THR A 229 6.21 -11.44 -2.80
CA THR A 229 5.21 -10.38 -2.98
C THR A 229 5.26 -9.84 -4.41
N PRO A 230 4.13 -9.51 -5.04
CA PRO A 230 4.13 -8.95 -6.39
C PRO A 230 4.83 -7.59 -6.42
N GLN A 231 5.88 -7.46 -7.23
CA GLN A 231 6.71 -6.26 -7.28
C GLN A 231 6.09 -5.07 -8.03
N GLY A 232 4.90 -5.19 -8.60
CA GLY A 232 4.20 -4.14 -9.34
C GLY A 232 2.95 -3.58 -8.67
N GLY A 233 2.61 -4.09 -7.51
CA GLY A 233 1.50 -3.58 -6.68
C GLY A 233 1.74 -2.16 -6.18
N VAL A 234 0.70 -1.53 -5.67
CA VAL A 234 0.83 -0.25 -4.96
C VAL A 234 1.88 -0.43 -3.88
N GLY A 235 2.86 0.47 -3.77
CA GLY A 235 3.89 0.48 -2.73
C GLY A 235 3.35 0.35 -1.30
N ALA A 236 2.04 0.29 -1.20
CA ALA A 236 1.16 0.09 -0.09
C ALA A 236 1.39 -1.19 0.69
N LEU A 237 1.57 -2.31 0.02
CA LEU A 237 1.88 -3.54 0.72
C LEU A 237 3.33 -3.55 1.21
N ARG A 238 4.22 -2.82 0.55
CA ARG A 238 5.62 -2.71 0.98
C ARG A 238 5.76 -2.02 2.32
N SER A 239 5.01 -0.93 2.57
CA SER A 239 5.06 -0.22 3.87
C SER A 239 4.39 -0.98 5.02
N VAL A 240 3.61 -2.02 4.73
CA VAL A 240 2.95 -2.87 5.74
C VAL A 240 3.76 -4.16 6.01
N LEU A 241 4.69 -4.50 5.11
CA LEU A 241 5.43 -5.76 5.14
C LEU A 241 6.83 -5.64 5.79
N TRP A 242 7.23 -4.42 6.13
CA TRP A 242 8.48 -4.08 6.81
C TRP A 242 8.20 -3.48 8.17
#